data_4149db0881b6c5fe07a54b242cc762d9
#
_entry.id   4149db0881b6c5fe07a54b242cc762d9
#
_cell.length_a   1.000
_cell.length_b   1.000
_cell.length_c   1.000
_cell.angle_alpha   90.00
_cell.angle_beta   90.00
_cell.angle_gamma   90.00
#
_symmetry.space_group_name_H-M   'P 1'
#
loop_
_entity.id
_entity.type
_entity.pdbx_description
1 polymer ?
#
loop_
_entity_poly.entity_id
_entity_poly.type
_entity_poly.pdbx_seq_one_letter_code
_entity_poly.pdbx_strand_id
1 'polypeptide(L)'
;MCGITGYISLNKSVSHDQSHLENAVNSLNKRGPDNIGIFRDSNCELGHARLSIIDTSDAANQPMEDNSKQFVIVFNGEIYNYRKLKAELEKKGHVFKTNSDTEVVLHSYMEFKEK
;
A
#
# COMPACT_ATOMS: atom_id res chain seq x y z
N MET A 1 -5.45 -13.62 -4.13
CA MET A 1 -5.03 -12.27 -4.59
C MET A 1 -5.61 -11.21 -3.67
N CYS A 2 -4.80 -10.21 -3.34
CA CYS A 2 -5.25 -9.10 -2.51
C CYS A 2 -6.41 -8.32 -3.13
N GLY A 3 -7.08 -7.53 -2.33
CA GLY A 3 -8.09 -6.58 -2.80
C GLY A 3 -7.72 -5.17 -2.37
N ILE A 4 -8.00 -4.21 -3.22
CA ILE A 4 -7.80 -2.79 -2.92
C ILE A 4 -9.09 -2.02 -3.13
N THR A 5 -9.29 -0.99 -2.34
CA THR A 5 -10.38 -0.04 -2.48
C THR A 5 -9.92 1.33 -2.04
N GLY A 6 -10.61 2.37 -2.45
CA GLY A 6 -10.22 3.71 -2.04
C GLY A 6 -11.18 4.77 -2.50
N TYR A 7 -10.98 5.95 -1.95
CA TYR A 7 -11.76 7.13 -2.25
C TYR A 7 -10.85 8.36 -2.21
N ILE A 8 -10.96 9.20 -3.22
CA ILE A 8 -10.22 10.46 -3.30
C ILE A 8 -11.23 11.58 -3.50
N SER A 9 -11.21 12.57 -2.61
CA SER A 9 -12.05 13.76 -2.73
C SER A 9 -11.24 14.89 -3.38
N LEU A 10 -11.72 15.35 -4.51
CA LEU A 10 -11.15 16.53 -5.18
C LEU A 10 -11.69 17.83 -4.57
N ASN A 11 -12.72 17.74 -3.75
CA ASN A 11 -13.34 18.87 -3.08
C ASN A 11 -13.31 18.64 -1.56
N LYS A 12 -12.55 19.47 -0.85
CA LYS A 12 -12.34 19.35 0.59
C LYS A 12 -13.60 19.47 1.44
N SER A 13 -14.71 19.93 0.86
CA SER A 13 -15.97 20.12 1.60
C SER A 13 -16.86 18.87 1.67
N VAL A 14 -16.47 17.78 1.00
CA VAL A 14 -17.28 16.55 0.99
C VAL A 14 -16.88 15.68 2.17
N SER A 15 -17.73 15.63 3.19
CA SER A 15 -17.65 14.60 4.22
C SER A 15 -18.41 13.36 3.72
N HIS A 16 -17.83 12.18 3.89
CA HIS A 16 -18.57 10.95 3.65
C HIS A 16 -18.49 10.04 4.88
N ASP A 17 -19.41 9.10 4.92
CA ASP A 17 -19.52 8.18 6.05
C ASP A 17 -18.32 7.22 6.06
N GLN A 18 -17.59 7.20 7.18
CA GLN A 18 -16.44 6.31 7.37
C GLN A 18 -16.79 4.84 7.21
N SER A 19 -18.04 4.46 7.50
CA SER A 19 -18.51 3.09 7.34
C SER A 19 -18.49 2.60 5.89
N HIS A 20 -18.55 3.49 4.92
CA HIS A 20 -18.49 3.10 3.51
C HIS A 20 -17.16 2.44 3.15
N LEU A 21 -16.03 3.00 3.59
CA LEU A 21 -14.73 2.39 3.34
C LEU A 21 -14.58 1.06 4.09
N GLU A 22 -15.01 1.01 5.34
CA GLU A 22 -14.96 -0.21 6.14
C GLU A 22 -15.77 -1.34 5.50
N ASN A 23 -16.97 -1.04 5.04
CA ASN A 23 -17.82 -2.00 4.33
C ASN A 23 -17.18 -2.44 3.01
N ALA A 24 -16.58 -1.49 2.26
CA ALA A 24 -15.93 -1.80 1.00
C ALA A 24 -14.74 -2.74 1.20
N VAL A 25 -13.87 -2.45 2.19
CA VAL A 25 -12.69 -3.30 2.44
C VAL A 25 -13.10 -4.67 3.00
N ASN A 26 -14.13 -4.72 3.85
CA ASN A 26 -14.63 -5.98 4.39
C ASN A 26 -15.23 -6.88 3.29
N SER A 27 -15.82 -6.29 2.26
CA SER A 27 -16.34 -7.06 1.12
C SER A 27 -15.24 -7.77 0.33
N LEU A 28 -13.99 -7.35 0.50
CA LEU A 28 -12.81 -7.94 -0.16
C LEU A 28 -12.17 -9.07 0.66
N ASN A 29 -12.75 -9.44 1.79
CA ASN A 29 -12.15 -10.40 2.73
C ASN A 29 -11.86 -11.77 2.08
N LYS A 30 -12.68 -12.21 1.14
CA LYS A 30 -12.46 -13.49 0.43
C LYS A 30 -11.20 -13.43 -0.46
N ARG A 31 -10.81 -12.26 -0.92
CA ARG A 31 -9.62 -12.08 -1.75
C ARG A 31 -8.35 -11.99 -0.91
N GLY A 32 -8.45 -11.39 0.27
CA GLY A 32 -7.31 -11.17 1.16
C GLY A 32 -7.70 -11.36 2.62
N PRO A 33 -7.78 -12.63 3.09
CA PRO A 33 -8.26 -12.92 4.44
C PRO A 33 -7.22 -12.70 5.53
N ASP A 34 -5.95 -12.47 5.20
CA ASP A 34 -4.87 -12.46 6.18
C ASP A 34 -4.77 -11.16 6.97
N ASN A 35 -5.15 -10.04 6.35
CA ASN A 35 -5.15 -8.74 7.03
C ASN A 35 -6.04 -7.75 6.28
N ILE A 36 -6.65 -6.86 7.05
CA ILE A 36 -7.38 -5.71 6.51
C ILE A 36 -6.74 -4.46 7.09
N GLY A 37 -6.37 -3.52 6.20
CA GLY A 37 -5.77 -2.25 6.57
C GLY A 37 -6.53 -1.09 5.96
N ILE A 38 -6.53 0.04 6.67
CA ILE A 38 -7.19 1.27 6.23
C ILE A 38 -6.26 2.45 6.50
N PHE A 39 -6.15 3.35 5.53
CA PHE A 39 -5.49 4.63 5.65
C PHE A 39 -6.50 5.74 5.38
N ARG A 40 -6.46 6.80 6.19
CA ARG A 40 -7.31 7.98 6.04
C ARG A 40 -6.52 9.26 6.20
N ASP A 41 -6.76 10.22 5.31
CA ASP A 41 -6.39 11.61 5.53
C ASP A 41 -7.57 12.51 5.13
N SER A 42 -7.34 13.82 5.04
CA SER A 42 -8.42 14.79 4.75
C SER A 42 -9.05 14.63 3.36
N ASN A 43 -8.34 14.04 2.40
CA ASN A 43 -8.75 13.97 0.99
C ASN A 43 -8.79 12.56 0.43
N CYS A 44 -8.23 11.58 1.13
CA CYS A 44 -8.01 10.25 0.59
C CYS A 44 -8.27 9.19 1.65
N GLU A 45 -8.92 8.12 1.24
CA GLU A 45 -9.07 6.92 2.04
C GLU A 45 -8.69 5.72 1.19
N LEU A 46 -7.86 4.85 1.74
CA LEU A 46 -7.39 3.64 1.06
C LEU A 46 -7.65 2.43 1.95
N GLY A 47 -8.10 1.35 1.35
CA GLY A 47 -8.30 0.09 2.04
C GLY A 47 -7.63 -1.06 1.30
N HIS A 48 -7.12 -2.03 2.05
CA HIS A 48 -6.42 -3.18 1.52
C HIS A 48 -6.82 -4.44 2.28
N ALA A 49 -7.17 -5.48 1.55
CA ALA A 49 -7.38 -6.82 2.08
C ALA A 49 -6.25 -7.70 1.56
N ARG A 50 -5.41 -8.17 2.49
CA ARG A 50 -4.14 -8.83 2.15
C ARG A 50 -4.27 -10.35 2.08
N LEU A 51 -3.67 -10.92 1.04
CA LEU A 51 -3.24 -12.31 0.99
C LEU A 51 -1.71 -12.32 1.03
N SER A 52 -1.14 -12.83 2.13
CA SER A 52 0.31 -12.81 2.37
C SER A 52 0.99 -13.90 1.56
N ILE A 53 1.85 -13.51 0.62
CA ILE A 53 2.55 -14.45 -0.27
C ILE A 53 4.07 -14.31 -0.12
N ILE A 54 4.63 -13.12 -0.37
CA ILE A 54 6.08 -12.91 -0.39
C ILE A 54 6.62 -12.71 1.02
N ASP A 55 6.14 -11.68 1.70
CA ASP A 55 6.49 -11.40 3.08
C ASP A 55 5.23 -11.56 3.93
N THR A 56 5.23 -12.55 4.81
CA THR A 56 4.08 -12.87 5.64
C THR A 56 4.04 -12.09 6.95
N SER A 57 5.04 -11.23 7.20
CA SER A 57 5.09 -10.41 8.41
C SER A 57 4.05 -9.28 8.37
N ASP A 58 3.68 -8.81 9.55
CA ASP A 58 2.78 -7.66 9.69
C ASP A 58 3.40 -6.37 9.15
N ALA A 59 4.73 -6.28 9.11
CA ALA A 59 5.43 -5.13 8.55
C ALA A 59 5.10 -4.90 7.07
N ALA A 60 4.73 -5.94 6.33
CA ALA A 60 4.35 -5.86 4.93
C ALA A 60 2.85 -5.63 4.70
N ASN A 61 2.07 -5.40 5.76
CA ASN A 61 0.65 -5.06 5.64
C ASN A 61 0.47 -3.71 4.95
N GLN A 62 -0.65 -3.56 4.25
CA GLN A 62 -0.99 -2.35 3.53
C GLN A 62 -2.31 -1.75 4.06
N PRO A 63 -2.57 -0.47 3.87
CA PRO A 63 -1.74 0.51 3.16
C PRO A 63 -0.38 0.70 3.82
N MET A 64 0.67 0.85 3.00
CA MET A 64 2.05 0.98 3.46
C MET A 64 2.51 2.42 3.28
N GLU A 65 3.07 3.01 4.35
CA GLU A 65 3.60 4.36 4.33
C GLU A 65 5.13 4.32 4.30
N ASP A 66 5.74 5.32 3.66
CA ASP A 66 7.18 5.54 3.78
C ASP A 66 7.53 6.16 5.15
N ASN A 67 8.82 6.18 5.49
CA ASN A 67 9.27 6.70 6.78
C ASN A 67 8.95 8.17 7.01
N SER A 68 8.92 8.97 5.93
CA SER A 68 8.60 10.40 6.01
C SER A 68 7.10 10.67 6.05
N LYS A 69 6.28 9.65 5.84
CA LYS A 69 4.81 9.74 5.75
C LYS A 69 4.31 10.68 4.66
N GLN A 70 5.11 10.83 3.60
CA GLN A 70 4.74 11.62 2.42
C GLN A 70 4.03 10.79 1.36
N PHE A 71 4.25 9.49 1.37
CA PHE A 71 3.67 8.57 0.39
C PHE A 71 3.01 7.39 1.08
N VAL A 72 1.92 6.93 0.52
CA VAL A 72 1.22 5.72 0.95
C VAL A 72 0.82 4.91 -0.28
N ILE A 73 0.93 3.60 -0.19
CA ILE A 73 0.62 2.71 -1.30
C ILE A 73 -0.36 1.62 -0.87
N VAL A 74 -1.31 1.32 -1.74
CA VAL A 74 -2.03 0.05 -1.78
C VAL A 74 -1.71 -0.60 -3.13
N PHE A 75 -1.40 -1.87 -3.11
CA PHE A 75 -0.90 -2.56 -4.29
C PHE A 75 -1.43 -3.99 -4.36
N ASN A 76 -1.98 -4.33 -5.50
CA ASN A 76 -2.37 -5.70 -5.82
C ASN A 76 -1.69 -6.09 -7.12
N GLY A 77 -0.57 -6.79 -7.01
CA GLY A 77 0.24 -7.21 -8.16
C GLY A 77 1.52 -7.87 -7.69
N GLU A 78 2.39 -8.14 -8.64
CA GLU A 78 3.69 -8.76 -8.39
C GLU A 78 4.76 -8.07 -9.23
N ILE A 79 5.93 -7.83 -8.62
CA ILE A 79 7.12 -7.33 -9.31
C ILE A 79 8.15 -8.45 -9.31
N TYR A 80 8.29 -9.15 -10.43
CA TYR A 80 9.13 -10.34 -10.51
C TYR A 80 10.61 -10.07 -10.27
N ASN A 81 11.10 -8.91 -10.69
CA ASN A 81 12.50 -8.50 -10.51
C ASN A 81 12.70 -7.61 -9.27
N TYR A 82 11.84 -7.71 -8.27
CA TYR A 82 11.87 -6.81 -7.11
C TYR A 82 13.19 -6.90 -6.32
N ARG A 83 13.80 -8.07 -6.26
CA ARG A 83 15.07 -8.25 -5.54
C ARG A 83 16.21 -7.46 -6.19
N LYS A 84 16.26 -7.45 -7.52
CA LYS A 84 17.24 -6.67 -8.28
C LYS A 84 17.02 -5.18 -8.06
N LEU A 85 15.78 -4.74 -8.19
CA LEU A 85 15.41 -3.32 -7.96
C LEU A 85 15.70 -2.90 -6.52
N LYS A 86 15.41 -3.75 -5.56
CA LYS A 86 15.72 -3.49 -4.15
C LYS A 86 17.21 -3.25 -3.95
N ALA A 87 18.06 -4.13 -4.52
CA ALA A 87 19.51 -3.99 -4.40
C ALA A 87 20.00 -2.66 -5.04
N GLU A 88 19.44 -2.27 -6.18
CA GLU A 88 19.77 -0.99 -6.81
C GLU A 88 19.36 0.21 -5.94
N LEU A 89 18.19 0.16 -5.34
CA LEU A 89 17.70 1.21 -4.44
C LEU A 89 18.52 1.27 -3.14
N GLU A 90 18.92 0.13 -2.60
CA GLU A 90 19.80 0.10 -1.42
C GLU A 90 21.15 0.77 -1.69
N LYS A 91 21.71 0.60 -2.89
CA LYS A 91 22.92 1.30 -3.32
C LYS A 91 22.73 2.82 -3.39
N LYS A 92 21.50 3.28 -3.57
CA LYS A 92 21.16 4.71 -3.59
C LYS A 92 20.81 5.27 -2.20
N GLY A 93 20.91 4.45 -1.16
CA GLY A 93 20.67 4.86 0.22
C GLY A 93 19.30 4.52 0.78
N HIS A 94 18.47 3.80 0.05
CA HIS A 94 17.17 3.38 0.55
C HIS A 94 17.31 2.26 1.58
N VAL A 95 16.57 2.38 2.68
CA VAL A 95 16.53 1.37 3.75
C VAL A 95 15.16 0.71 3.75
N PHE A 96 15.15 -0.62 3.63
CA PHE A 96 13.93 -1.41 3.58
C PHE A 96 13.63 -2.05 4.94
N LYS A 97 12.35 -2.06 5.30
CA LYS A 97 11.86 -2.69 6.54
C LYS A 97 11.30 -4.09 6.31
N THR A 98 10.94 -4.41 5.07
CA THR A 98 10.27 -5.65 4.70
C THR A 98 10.98 -6.33 3.55
N ASN A 99 10.56 -7.56 3.25
CA ASN A 99 10.97 -8.29 2.05
C ASN A 99 9.91 -8.22 0.95
N SER A 100 8.95 -7.31 1.07
CA SER A 100 7.82 -7.17 0.16
C SER A 100 8.20 -6.43 -1.12
N ASP A 101 7.70 -6.89 -2.25
CA ASP A 101 7.79 -6.18 -3.52
C ASP A 101 7.02 -4.86 -3.48
N THR A 102 5.97 -4.75 -2.66
CA THR A 102 5.21 -3.51 -2.46
C THR A 102 6.12 -2.38 -1.98
N GLU A 103 7.01 -2.65 -1.03
CA GLU A 103 7.95 -1.65 -0.53
C GLU A 103 8.93 -1.21 -1.62
N VAL A 104 9.31 -2.14 -2.50
CA VAL A 104 10.15 -1.80 -3.67
C VAL A 104 9.43 -0.84 -4.61
N VAL A 105 8.13 -1.05 -4.86
CA VAL A 105 7.33 -0.10 -5.66
C VAL A 105 7.30 1.27 -5.00
N LEU A 106 7.05 1.33 -3.70
CA LEU A 106 7.02 2.58 -2.95
C LEU A 106 8.34 3.34 -3.05
N HIS A 107 9.45 2.68 -2.77
CA HIS A 107 10.77 3.29 -2.84
C HIS A 107 11.19 3.64 -4.26
N SER A 108 10.78 2.88 -5.26
CA SER A 108 11.00 3.21 -6.67
C SER A 108 10.30 4.52 -7.04
N TYR A 109 9.07 4.69 -6.61
CA TYR A 109 8.35 5.94 -6.84
C TYR A 109 9.02 7.12 -6.14
N MET A 110 9.48 6.93 -4.91
CA MET A 110 10.21 7.97 -4.15
C MET A 110 11.49 8.40 -4.88
N GLU A 111 12.22 7.46 -5.49
CA GLU A 111 13.48 7.73 -6.19
C GLU A 111 13.26 8.34 -7.57
N PHE A 112 12.37 7.75 -8.36
CA PHE A 112 12.20 8.10 -9.76
C PHE A 112 11.00 9.00 -10.02
N LYS A 113 10.03 9.01 -9.11
CA LYS A 113 8.74 9.73 -9.23
C LYS A 113 8.04 9.38 -10.56
N GLU A 114 7.53 10.38 -11.25
CA GLU A 114 6.79 10.20 -12.50
C GLU A 114 7.68 10.22 -13.75
N LYS A 115 8.92 9.92 -13.59
CA LYS A 115 9.87 9.93 -14.71
C LYS A 115 9.80 8.65 -15.54
#